data_47c0963be6d1664c928a2e3cba847f2c
#
_entry.id   47c0963be6d1664c928a2e3cba847f2c
#
_cell.length_a   1.000
_cell.length_b   1.000
_cell.length_c   1.000
_cell.angle_alpha   90.00
_cell.angle_beta   90.00
_cell.angle_gamma   90.00
#
_symmetry.space_group_name_H-M   'P 1'
#
loop_
_entity.id
_entity.type
_entity.pdbx_description
1 polymer ?
#
loop_
_entity_poly.entity_id
_entity_poly.type
_entity_poly.pdbx_seq_one_letter_code
_entity_poly.pdbx_strand_id
1 'polypeptide(L)'
;MEIRVVNQNDIEEIAGVMGQAYSEEPWNEAWVQEKAVRRVQSILCGFEALGLAAVEDGEIIGGLLGFVDPYADYDMFFVSEIFVAPKWKRKGVGRKLLSALEEQLKVKDIYTIELVSINDNIEFYKKCGLNNGDVNCLG
;
A
#
# COMPACT_ATOMS: atom_id res chain seq x y z
N MET A 1 -13.97 8.04 -7.41
CA MET A 1 -12.64 7.73 -6.88
C MET A 1 -11.74 7.21 -7.98
N GLU A 2 -10.51 7.68 -7.99
CA GLU A 2 -9.53 7.34 -9.00
C GLU A 2 -8.27 6.77 -8.32
N ILE A 3 -7.60 5.82 -8.96
CA ILE A 3 -6.30 5.32 -8.51
C ILE A 3 -5.27 5.78 -9.52
N ARG A 4 -4.21 6.42 -9.05
CA ARG A 4 -3.13 6.89 -9.94
C ARG A 4 -1.76 6.67 -9.31
N VAL A 5 -0.73 6.74 -10.14
CA VAL A 5 0.65 6.58 -9.69
C VAL A 5 1.06 7.82 -8.89
N VAL A 6 1.75 7.57 -7.77
CA VAL A 6 2.28 8.63 -6.91
C VAL A 6 3.45 9.34 -7.61
N ASN A 7 3.48 10.66 -7.53
CA ASN A 7 4.62 11.45 -7.99
C ASN A 7 5.22 12.23 -6.82
N GLN A 8 6.33 12.93 -7.07
CA GLN A 8 7.05 13.63 -6.00
C GLN A 8 6.21 14.68 -5.28
N ASN A 9 5.25 15.29 -5.98
CA ASN A 9 4.41 16.31 -5.37
C ASN A 9 3.39 15.73 -4.39
N ASP A 10 3.18 14.42 -4.41
CA ASP A 10 2.21 13.75 -3.56
C ASP A 10 2.79 13.30 -2.21
N ILE A 11 4.11 13.31 -2.06
CA ILE A 11 4.76 12.64 -0.93
C ILE A 11 4.29 13.18 0.42
N GLU A 12 4.20 14.48 0.57
CA GLU A 12 3.77 15.06 1.84
C GLU A 12 2.34 14.71 2.18
N GLU A 13 1.45 14.78 1.21
CA GLU A 13 0.04 14.47 1.43
C GLU A 13 -0.14 12.97 1.73
N ILE A 14 0.51 12.11 0.96
CA ILE A 14 0.36 10.67 1.17
C ILE A 14 0.96 10.23 2.51
N ALA A 15 2.05 10.87 2.93
CA ALA A 15 2.65 10.61 4.23
C ALA A 15 1.71 10.99 5.37
N GLY A 16 1.00 12.11 5.23
CA GLY A 16 0.00 12.53 6.22
C GLY A 16 -1.14 11.54 6.34
N VAL A 17 -1.62 11.04 5.21
CA VAL A 17 -2.69 10.04 5.19
C VAL A 17 -2.21 8.74 5.84
N MET A 18 -0.99 8.31 5.54
CA MET A 18 -0.40 7.11 6.15
C MET A 18 -0.34 7.25 7.67
N GLY A 19 0.16 8.37 8.16
CA GLY A 19 0.27 8.61 9.59
C GLY A 19 -1.08 8.58 10.28
N GLN A 20 -2.09 9.20 9.68
CA GLN A 20 -3.46 9.18 10.21
C GLN A 20 -4.02 7.76 10.25
N ALA A 21 -3.84 7.00 9.19
CA ALA A 21 -4.36 5.64 9.10
C ALA A 21 -3.78 4.75 10.19
N TYR A 22 -2.48 4.87 10.45
CA TYR A 22 -1.80 4.03 11.43
C TYR A 22 -1.90 4.54 12.86
N SER A 23 -2.49 5.71 13.08
CA SER A 23 -2.72 6.21 14.45
C SER A 23 -3.86 5.48 15.14
N GLU A 24 -4.70 4.77 14.39
CA GLU A 24 -5.83 4.04 14.93
C GLU A 24 -5.49 2.57 15.19
N GLU A 25 -6.37 1.89 15.93
CA GLU A 25 -6.22 0.46 16.16
C GLU A 25 -6.24 -0.31 14.84
N PRO A 26 -5.51 -1.41 14.75
CA PRO A 26 -4.70 -2.04 15.79
C PRO A 26 -3.26 -1.51 15.88
N TRP A 27 -2.88 -0.57 15.02
CA TRP A 27 -1.49 -0.11 14.97
C TRP A 27 -1.14 0.85 16.09
N ASN A 28 -1.99 1.84 16.36
CA ASN A 28 -1.79 2.85 17.40
C ASN A 28 -0.40 3.49 17.34
N GLU A 29 0.06 3.79 16.12
CA GLU A 29 1.39 4.37 15.90
C GLU A 29 1.31 5.89 15.86
N ALA A 30 2.29 6.52 16.51
CA ALA A 30 2.38 7.97 16.53
C ALA A 30 3.40 8.44 15.49
N TRP A 31 2.93 8.76 14.29
CA TRP A 31 3.79 9.26 13.22
C TRP A 31 3.78 10.77 13.19
N VAL A 32 4.96 11.38 13.46
CA VAL A 32 5.11 12.80 13.17
C VAL A 32 5.34 12.95 11.67
N GLN A 33 4.90 14.07 11.10
CA GLN A 33 4.88 14.26 9.66
C GLN A 33 6.26 14.07 9.01
N GLU A 34 7.30 14.61 9.63
CA GLU A 34 8.66 14.48 9.12
C GLU A 34 9.10 13.01 8.97
N LYS A 35 8.75 12.19 9.95
CA LYS A 35 9.10 10.78 9.91
C LYS A 35 8.25 10.01 8.91
N ALA A 36 7.00 10.38 8.78
CA ALA A 36 6.12 9.76 7.77
C ALA A 36 6.63 10.05 6.37
N VAL A 37 7.02 11.29 6.09
CA VAL A 37 7.62 11.66 4.80
C VAL A 37 8.89 10.85 4.55
N ARG A 38 9.74 10.74 5.57
CA ARG A 38 10.97 9.97 5.45
C ARG A 38 10.70 8.50 5.11
N ARG A 39 9.69 7.91 5.74
CA ARG A 39 9.29 6.52 5.45
C ARG A 39 8.85 6.36 4.00
N VAL A 40 7.97 7.23 3.54
CA VAL A 40 7.47 7.20 2.17
C VAL A 40 8.63 7.35 1.18
N GLN A 41 9.52 8.31 1.41
CA GLN A 41 10.68 8.53 0.55
C GLN A 41 11.59 7.31 0.52
N SER A 42 11.82 6.66 1.66
CA SER A 42 12.70 5.49 1.72
C SER A 42 12.18 4.34 0.87
N ILE A 43 10.88 4.20 0.76
CA ILE A 43 10.28 3.16 -0.08
C ILE A 43 10.33 3.56 -1.55
N LEU A 44 9.89 4.78 -1.87
CA LEU A 44 9.76 5.21 -3.26
C LEU A 44 11.09 5.48 -3.97
N CYS A 45 12.17 5.67 -3.22
CA CYS A 45 13.50 5.82 -3.80
C CYS A 45 14.20 4.48 -4.02
N GLY A 46 13.55 3.37 -3.69
CA GLY A 46 14.12 2.03 -3.86
C GLY A 46 14.06 1.51 -5.28
N PHE A 47 14.65 0.33 -5.47
CA PHE A 47 14.72 -0.32 -6.78
C PHE A 47 13.32 -0.67 -7.29
N GLU A 48 13.01 -0.25 -8.49
CA GLU A 48 11.72 -0.49 -9.15
C GLU A 48 10.53 -0.29 -8.21
N ALA A 49 10.55 0.82 -7.48
CA ALA A 49 9.49 1.18 -6.55
C ALA A 49 8.25 1.66 -7.29
N LEU A 50 7.08 1.40 -6.70
CA LEU A 50 5.81 1.85 -7.22
C LEU A 50 4.94 2.32 -6.08
N GLY A 51 4.35 3.50 -6.22
CA GLY A 51 3.36 4.00 -5.29
C GLY A 51 2.06 4.29 -6.03
N LEU A 52 0.95 3.90 -5.43
CA LEU A 52 -0.39 4.19 -5.94
C LEU A 52 -1.15 5.02 -4.92
N ALA A 53 -1.88 6.01 -5.39
CA ALA A 53 -2.71 6.86 -4.54
C ALA A 53 -4.18 6.70 -4.95
N ALA A 54 -5.04 6.57 -3.95
CA ALA A 54 -6.48 6.65 -4.14
C ALA A 54 -6.90 8.10 -3.92
N VAL A 55 -7.60 8.67 -4.88
CA VAL A 55 -7.93 10.09 -4.88
C VAL A 55 -9.43 10.27 -5.03
N GLU A 56 -10.04 11.10 -4.18
CA GLU A 56 -11.44 11.49 -4.26
C GLU A 56 -11.54 13.00 -4.16
N ASP A 57 -12.18 13.60 -5.14
CA ASP A 57 -12.34 15.07 -5.20
C ASP A 57 -11.02 15.82 -5.03
N GLY A 58 -9.97 15.30 -5.66
CA GLY A 58 -8.64 15.93 -5.62
C GLY A 58 -7.85 15.67 -4.35
N GLU A 59 -8.37 14.87 -3.42
CA GLU A 59 -7.76 14.61 -2.13
C GLU A 59 -7.30 13.15 -2.05
N ILE A 60 -6.09 12.92 -1.56
CA ILE A 60 -5.59 11.56 -1.36
C ILE A 60 -6.27 10.97 -0.13
N ILE A 61 -6.90 9.81 -0.31
CA ILE A 61 -7.64 9.12 0.75
C ILE A 61 -7.06 7.76 1.10
N GLY A 62 -6.04 7.32 0.40
CA GLY A 62 -5.36 6.06 0.68
C GLY A 62 -4.14 5.90 -0.22
N GLY A 63 -3.31 4.91 0.09
CA GLY A 63 -2.12 4.68 -0.68
C GLY A 63 -1.58 3.25 -0.55
N LEU A 64 -0.76 2.88 -1.52
CA LEU A 64 -0.08 1.60 -1.54
C LEU A 64 1.34 1.86 -2.03
N LEU A 65 2.34 1.43 -1.27
CA LEU A 65 3.74 1.66 -1.57
C LEU A 65 4.48 0.33 -1.55
N GLY A 66 5.33 0.10 -2.53
CA GLY A 66 6.11 -1.13 -2.56
C GLY A 66 7.15 -1.12 -3.66
N PHE A 67 7.70 -2.29 -3.95
CA PHE A 67 8.77 -2.43 -4.93
C PHE A 67 8.81 -3.84 -5.50
N VAL A 68 9.42 -3.95 -6.67
CA VAL A 68 9.65 -5.26 -7.30
C VAL A 68 10.78 -5.97 -6.56
N ASP A 69 10.56 -7.23 -6.24
CA ASP A 69 11.53 -8.10 -5.56
C ASP A 69 11.91 -9.20 -6.56
N PRO A 70 13.04 -9.03 -7.27
CA PRO A 70 13.40 -9.97 -8.34
C PRO A 70 13.98 -11.27 -7.78
N TYR A 71 13.57 -12.38 -8.38
CA TYR A 71 14.05 -13.71 -8.03
C TYR A 71 14.55 -14.43 -9.28
N ALA A 72 15.14 -15.61 -9.09
CA ALA A 72 15.78 -16.35 -10.18
C ALA A 72 14.81 -16.77 -11.28
N ASP A 73 13.62 -17.24 -10.89
CA ASP A 73 12.63 -17.80 -11.84
C ASP A 73 11.48 -16.86 -12.13
N TYR A 74 11.19 -15.91 -11.24
CA TYR A 74 10.09 -14.98 -11.40
C TYR A 74 10.30 -13.79 -10.47
N ASP A 75 9.63 -12.68 -10.81
CA ASP A 75 9.64 -11.50 -9.96
C ASP A 75 8.42 -11.50 -9.07
N MET A 76 8.57 -10.89 -7.90
CA MET A 76 7.47 -10.67 -6.97
C MET A 76 7.35 -9.18 -6.73
N PHE A 77 6.21 -8.75 -6.18
CA PHE A 77 6.06 -7.37 -5.72
C PHE A 77 5.82 -7.39 -4.22
N PHE A 78 6.63 -6.65 -3.48
CA PHE A 78 6.48 -6.54 -2.03
C PHE A 78 5.74 -5.25 -1.70
N VAL A 79 4.60 -5.38 -1.01
CA VAL A 79 3.83 -4.23 -0.52
C VAL A 79 4.40 -3.85 0.83
N SER A 80 5.10 -2.70 0.89
CA SER A 80 5.67 -2.21 2.14
C SER A 80 4.61 -1.56 3.02
N GLU A 81 3.70 -0.79 2.40
CA GLU A 81 2.63 -0.09 3.12
C GLU A 81 1.37 -0.10 2.27
N ILE A 82 0.24 -0.34 2.92
CA ILE A 82 -1.08 -0.12 2.32
C ILE A 82 -1.97 0.47 3.41
N PHE A 83 -2.61 1.58 3.12
CA PHE A 83 -3.35 2.32 4.14
C PHE A 83 -4.50 3.10 3.52
N VAL A 84 -5.52 3.35 4.34
CA VAL A 84 -6.71 4.11 3.96
C VAL A 84 -7.01 5.11 5.08
N ALA A 85 -7.34 6.36 4.70
CA ALA A 85 -7.70 7.37 5.68
C ALA A 85 -8.85 6.86 6.57
N PRO A 86 -8.85 7.17 7.87
CA PRO A 86 -9.82 6.59 8.80
C PRO A 86 -11.27 6.71 8.36
N LYS A 87 -11.68 7.88 7.88
CA LYS A 87 -13.08 8.09 7.46
C LYS A 87 -13.46 7.36 6.17
N TRP A 88 -12.47 6.82 5.46
CA TRP A 88 -12.69 6.10 4.20
C TRP A 88 -12.55 4.59 4.35
N LYS A 89 -12.30 4.10 5.56
CA LYS A 89 -12.20 2.66 5.81
C LYS A 89 -13.54 1.97 5.56
N ARG A 90 -13.47 0.69 5.15
CA ARG A 90 -14.63 -0.16 4.86
C ARG A 90 -15.47 0.31 3.68
N LYS A 91 -14.87 1.10 2.77
CA LYS A 91 -15.55 1.58 1.57
C LYS A 91 -14.91 1.04 0.30
N GLY A 92 -14.07 0.01 0.41
CA GLY A 92 -13.48 -0.64 -0.75
C GLY A 92 -12.24 0.03 -1.31
N VAL A 93 -11.67 1.02 -0.64
CA VAL A 93 -10.48 1.73 -1.13
C VAL A 93 -9.28 0.80 -1.22
N GLY A 94 -9.01 0.02 -0.18
CA GLY A 94 -7.89 -0.93 -0.18
C GLY A 94 -8.00 -1.97 -1.27
N ARG A 95 -9.21 -2.48 -1.51
CA ARG A 95 -9.45 -3.44 -2.60
C ARG A 95 -9.16 -2.83 -3.96
N LYS A 96 -9.57 -1.58 -4.16
CA LYS A 96 -9.31 -0.89 -5.43
C LYS A 96 -7.82 -0.63 -5.63
N LEU A 97 -7.09 -0.31 -4.56
CA LEU A 97 -5.64 -0.17 -4.63
C LEU A 97 -4.97 -1.49 -5.04
N LEU A 98 -5.38 -2.60 -4.44
CA LEU A 98 -4.82 -3.91 -4.78
C LEU A 98 -5.17 -4.32 -6.21
N SER A 99 -6.40 -4.05 -6.66
CA SER A 99 -6.79 -4.35 -8.03
C SER A 99 -5.99 -3.54 -9.05
N ALA A 100 -5.76 -2.26 -8.75
CA ALA A 100 -4.94 -1.40 -9.60
C ALA A 100 -3.50 -1.89 -9.64
N LEU A 101 -2.97 -2.34 -8.51
CA LEU A 101 -1.64 -2.91 -8.45
C LEU A 101 -1.53 -4.15 -9.34
N GLU A 102 -2.50 -5.06 -9.25
CA GLU A 102 -2.51 -6.26 -10.08
C GLU A 102 -2.45 -5.93 -11.57
N GLU A 103 -3.22 -4.93 -12.00
CA GLU A 103 -3.22 -4.50 -13.39
C GLU A 103 -1.87 -3.94 -13.81
N GLN A 104 -1.24 -3.14 -12.96
CA GLN A 104 0.10 -2.61 -13.24
C GLN A 104 1.14 -3.72 -13.34
N LEU A 105 1.03 -4.73 -12.49
CA LEU A 105 2.01 -5.81 -12.43
C LEU A 105 1.86 -6.79 -13.60
N LYS A 106 0.64 -7.00 -14.10
CA LYS A 106 0.41 -7.89 -15.25
C LYS A 106 1.21 -7.44 -16.47
N VAL A 107 1.33 -6.14 -16.69
CA VAL A 107 2.10 -5.59 -17.80
C VAL A 107 3.57 -5.97 -17.70
N LYS A 108 4.05 -6.25 -16.48
CA LYS A 108 5.44 -6.63 -16.22
C LYS A 108 5.60 -8.14 -16.00
N ASP A 109 4.56 -8.92 -16.26
CA ASP A 109 4.54 -10.38 -16.00
C ASP A 109 4.80 -10.72 -14.53
N ILE A 110 4.29 -9.90 -13.61
CA ILE A 110 4.41 -10.16 -12.19
C ILE A 110 3.04 -10.56 -11.65
N TYR A 111 2.96 -11.75 -11.06
CA TYR A 111 1.70 -12.32 -10.60
C TYR A 111 1.71 -12.68 -9.11
N THR A 112 2.82 -12.43 -8.41
CA THR A 112 2.95 -12.72 -6.99
C THR A 112 3.11 -11.42 -6.22
N ILE A 113 2.23 -11.22 -5.23
CA ILE A 113 2.26 -10.06 -4.35
C ILE A 113 2.52 -10.56 -2.95
N GLU A 114 3.55 -10.03 -2.30
CA GLU A 114 3.87 -10.32 -0.91
C GLU A 114 3.56 -9.11 -0.05
N LEU A 115 3.03 -9.35 1.13
CA LEU A 115 2.87 -8.30 2.12
C LEU A 115 2.89 -8.90 3.51
N VAL A 116 3.18 -8.05 4.50
CA VAL A 116 3.18 -8.43 5.90
C VAL A 116 1.98 -7.78 6.55
N SER A 117 1.21 -8.56 7.30
CA SER A 117 0.00 -8.07 7.93
C SER A 117 -0.13 -8.62 9.35
N ILE A 118 -0.91 -7.93 10.16
CA ILE A 118 -1.34 -8.47 11.44
C ILE A 118 -2.54 -9.41 11.20
N ASN A 119 -2.78 -10.32 12.15
CA ASN A 119 -3.82 -11.34 12.02
C ASN A 119 -5.19 -10.76 11.66
N ASP A 120 -5.54 -9.61 12.21
CA ASP A 120 -6.85 -8.99 12.00
C ASP A 120 -7.13 -8.64 10.55
N ASN A 121 -6.10 -8.51 9.72
CA ASN A 121 -6.24 -8.12 8.33
C ASN A 121 -6.23 -9.28 7.35
N ILE A 122 -5.98 -10.50 7.80
CA ILE A 122 -5.88 -11.66 6.89
C ILE A 122 -7.17 -11.89 6.11
N GLU A 123 -8.31 -11.78 6.77
CA GLU A 123 -9.60 -11.99 6.10
C GLU A 123 -9.84 -10.94 5.01
N PHE A 124 -9.44 -9.69 5.26
CA PHE A 124 -9.56 -8.64 4.27
C PHE A 124 -8.74 -8.99 3.02
N TYR A 125 -7.49 -9.40 3.21
CA TYR A 125 -6.62 -9.71 2.07
C TYR A 125 -7.11 -10.92 1.28
N LYS A 126 -7.67 -11.91 1.96
CA LYS A 126 -8.29 -13.05 1.29
C LYS A 126 -9.46 -12.61 0.43
N LYS A 127 -10.29 -11.68 0.90
CA LYS A 127 -11.39 -11.15 0.12
C LYS A 127 -10.92 -10.38 -1.11
N CYS A 128 -9.70 -9.85 -1.08
CA CYS A 128 -9.08 -9.18 -2.22
C CYS A 128 -8.39 -10.15 -3.19
N GLY A 129 -8.49 -11.46 -2.94
CA GLY A 129 -7.91 -12.46 -3.83
C GLY A 129 -6.53 -12.96 -3.44
N LEU A 130 -5.98 -12.51 -2.31
CA LEU A 130 -4.69 -12.96 -1.82
C LEU A 130 -4.88 -14.19 -0.93
N ASN A 131 -3.94 -15.13 -1.00
CA ASN A 131 -3.98 -16.32 -0.18
C ASN A 131 -2.92 -16.27 0.92
N ASN A 132 -2.89 -17.31 1.78
CA ASN A 132 -1.95 -17.34 2.91
C ASN A 132 -0.49 -17.36 2.49
N GLY A 133 -0.19 -17.79 1.26
CA GLY A 133 1.17 -17.78 0.74
C GLY A 133 1.64 -16.39 0.37
N ASP A 134 0.69 -15.48 0.11
CA ASP A 134 0.99 -14.11 -0.31
C ASP A 134 1.02 -13.14 0.87
N VAL A 135 0.45 -13.54 2.02
CA VAL A 135 0.33 -12.68 3.19
C VAL A 135 1.12 -13.28 4.35
N ASN A 136 2.12 -12.55 4.83
CA ASN A 136 2.90 -12.94 6.00
C ASN A 136 2.31 -12.28 7.24
N CYS A 137 2.01 -13.09 8.24
CA CYS A 137 1.34 -12.64 9.44
C CYS A 137 2.33 -12.35 10.57
N LEU A 138 2.19 -11.18 11.22
CA LEU A 138 3.06 -10.77 12.31
C LEU A 138 2.51 -11.12 13.70
N GLY A 139 1.26 -11.45 13.78
CA GLY A 139 0.62 -11.64 15.09
C GLY A 139 0.09 -13.00 15.40
#